data_e92a9d0ff2588f312d9c3c5b4b9b1644
#
_entry.id   e92a9d0ff2588f312d9c3c5b4b9b1644
#
_cell.length_a   1.000
_cell.length_b   1.000
_cell.length_c   1.000
_cell.angle_alpha   90.00
_cell.angle_beta   90.00
_cell.angle_gamma   90.00
#
_symmetry.space_group_name_H-M   'P 1'
#
loop_
_entity.id
_entity.type
_entity.pdbx_description
1 polymer ?
#
loop_
_entity_poly.entity_id
_entity_poly.type
_entity_poly.pdbx_seq_one_letter_code
_entity_poly.pdbx_strand_id
1 'polypeptide(L)'
;MNIKIYNRVMEMIKNAPSLMTNPQTLKVAIKSEFDVEVEMTAPSVEHLVDAIDEKVLANYFGRVWQPKTKKYKYSGLDIIDEVNALEPTSVLDLGCGYNEFKGKINNVTGVDPFNDRADHNCSILEYRPDTQYDVTICMGSINFGSADKIIREMAHAVELTAPEGLMFFRANPGKQHEAPEAQWIDFFHWTPEFIINIAKEFNCVVVTIKQDANRLYFVLKRRS
;
A
#
# COMPACT_ATOMS: atom_id res chain seq x y z
N MET A 1 3.96 -7.60 -10.22
CA MET A 1 4.39 -6.85 -11.43
C MET A 1 3.30 -5.88 -11.87
N ASN A 2 3.58 -4.62 -12.07
CA ASN A 2 2.68 -3.58 -12.56
C ASN A 2 2.54 -3.68 -14.10
N ILE A 3 1.34 -4.04 -14.56
CA ILE A 3 1.10 -4.30 -16.00
C ILE A 3 1.18 -3.04 -16.88
N LYS A 4 0.87 -1.85 -16.32
CA LYS A 4 0.97 -0.58 -17.06
C LYS A 4 2.43 -0.26 -17.37
N ILE A 5 3.29 -0.37 -16.37
CA ILE A 5 4.74 -0.15 -16.50
C ILE A 5 5.33 -1.20 -17.44
N TYR A 6 4.96 -2.48 -17.25
CA TYR A 6 5.42 -3.58 -18.13
C TYR A 6 5.10 -3.31 -19.60
N ASN A 7 3.85 -3.02 -19.92
CA ASN A 7 3.44 -2.76 -21.29
C ASN A 7 4.20 -1.57 -21.89
N ARG A 8 4.42 -0.51 -21.10
CA ARG A 8 5.15 0.66 -21.57
C ARG A 8 6.64 0.37 -21.81
N VAL A 9 7.29 -0.35 -20.91
CA VAL A 9 8.68 -0.80 -21.09
C VAL A 9 8.83 -1.66 -22.34
N MET A 10 7.91 -2.62 -22.54
CA MET A 10 7.92 -3.46 -23.73
C MET A 10 7.69 -2.68 -25.03
N GLU A 11 6.81 -1.69 -25.01
CA GLU A 11 6.61 -0.78 -26.14
C GLU A 11 7.89 0.03 -26.47
N MET A 12 8.55 0.56 -25.43
CA MET A 12 9.82 1.30 -25.58
C MET A 12 10.89 0.40 -26.23
N ILE A 13 11.05 -0.82 -25.74
CA ILE A 13 12.00 -1.81 -26.29
C ILE A 13 11.65 -2.16 -27.75
N LYS A 14 10.37 -2.38 -28.06
CA LYS A 14 9.91 -2.68 -29.41
C LYS A 14 10.22 -1.55 -30.38
N ASN A 15 10.03 -0.30 -29.96
CA ASN A 15 10.27 0.88 -30.79
C ASN A 15 11.76 1.23 -30.92
N ALA A 16 12.58 0.83 -29.96
CA ALA A 16 14.01 1.04 -29.93
C ALA A 16 14.76 -0.18 -29.37
N PRO A 17 14.94 -1.26 -30.17
CA PRO A 17 15.55 -2.50 -29.69
C PRO A 17 16.99 -2.33 -29.13
N SER A 18 17.70 -1.28 -29.54
CA SER A 18 19.01 -0.92 -28.97
C SER A 18 19.00 -0.61 -27.47
N LEU A 19 17.83 -0.33 -26.89
CA LEU A 19 17.68 -0.16 -25.43
C LEU A 19 18.10 -1.41 -24.65
N MET A 20 17.87 -2.61 -25.21
CA MET A 20 18.27 -3.87 -24.57
C MET A 20 19.78 -4.11 -24.56
N THR A 21 20.51 -3.49 -25.47
CA THR A 21 21.96 -3.66 -25.59
C THR A 21 22.78 -2.54 -24.99
N ASN A 22 22.11 -1.44 -24.59
CA ASN A 22 22.77 -0.28 -23.97
C ASN A 22 22.06 0.12 -22.67
N PRO A 23 22.52 -0.39 -21.52
CA PRO A 23 21.93 -0.09 -20.22
C PRO A 23 21.83 1.42 -19.89
N GLN A 24 22.80 2.21 -20.34
CA GLN A 24 22.79 3.64 -20.08
C GLN A 24 21.67 4.35 -20.87
N THR A 25 21.46 3.97 -22.11
CA THR A 25 20.36 4.51 -22.93
C THR A 25 19.00 4.11 -22.34
N LEU A 26 18.87 2.87 -21.88
CA LEU A 26 17.65 2.40 -21.21
C LEU A 26 17.39 3.16 -19.90
N LYS A 27 18.41 3.42 -19.09
CA LYS A 27 18.29 4.23 -17.86
C LYS A 27 17.78 5.64 -18.17
N VAL A 28 18.30 6.29 -19.20
CA VAL A 28 17.85 7.64 -19.62
C VAL A 28 16.40 7.59 -20.11
N ALA A 29 16.03 6.58 -20.87
CA ALA A 29 14.66 6.41 -21.37
C ALA A 29 13.66 6.18 -20.21
N ILE A 30 14.02 5.35 -19.24
CA ILE A 30 13.20 5.09 -18.03
C ILE A 30 13.03 6.41 -17.23
N LYS A 31 14.11 7.15 -17.01
CA LYS A 31 14.03 8.43 -16.30
C LYS A 31 13.12 9.43 -17.02
N SER A 32 13.21 9.49 -18.34
CA SER A 32 12.37 10.38 -19.15
C SER A 32 10.89 10.01 -19.11
N GLU A 33 10.58 8.71 -19.09
CA GLU A 33 9.20 8.22 -19.16
C GLU A 33 8.49 8.18 -17.80
N PHE A 34 9.18 7.69 -16.76
CA PHE A 34 8.59 7.41 -15.45
C PHE A 34 9.00 8.41 -14.36
N ASP A 35 9.89 9.35 -14.67
CA ASP A 35 10.49 10.31 -13.72
C ASP A 35 11.16 9.62 -12.51
N VAL A 36 11.77 8.46 -12.73
CA VAL A 36 12.47 7.69 -11.71
C VAL A 36 13.85 7.23 -12.16
N GLU A 37 14.75 7.03 -11.21
CA GLU A 37 16.06 6.43 -11.45
C GLU A 37 16.12 5.03 -10.88
N VAL A 38 16.51 4.07 -11.71
CA VAL A 38 16.68 2.66 -11.33
C VAL A 38 18.09 2.19 -11.65
N GLU A 39 18.59 1.26 -10.84
CA GLU A 39 19.85 0.58 -11.13
C GLU A 39 19.63 -0.49 -12.22
N MET A 40 20.52 -0.54 -13.20
CA MET A 40 20.40 -1.43 -14.35
C MET A 40 21.04 -2.81 -14.08
N THR A 41 20.86 -3.31 -12.88
CA THR A 41 21.33 -4.65 -12.44
C THR A 41 20.24 -5.71 -12.49
N ALA A 42 19.04 -5.33 -12.92
CA ALA A 42 17.88 -6.22 -12.95
C ALA A 42 18.11 -7.40 -13.91
N PRO A 43 17.95 -8.65 -13.46
CA PRO A 43 18.24 -9.85 -14.26
C PRO A 43 17.18 -10.13 -15.36
N SER A 44 16.01 -9.48 -15.28
CA SER A 44 14.93 -9.61 -16.27
C SER A 44 14.11 -8.33 -16.38
N VAL A 45 13.24 -8.26 -17.40
CA VAL A 45 12.30 -7.14 -17.59
C VAL A 45 11.32 -7.05 -16.42
N GLU A 46 10.87 -8.17 -15.89
CA GLU A 46 9.94 -8.21 -14.74
C GLU A 46 10.58 -7.58 -13.50
N HIS A 47 11.82 -7.90 -13.18
CA HIS A 47 12.55 -7.27 -12.07
C HIS A 47 12.77 -5.78 -12.30
N LEU A 48 13.03 -5.38 -13.54
CA LEU A 48 13.14 -3.97 -13.90
C LEU A 48 11.81 -3.23 -13.67
N VAL A 49 10.69 -3.84 -14.07
CA VAL A 49 9.35 -3.29 -13.87
C VAL A 49 9.03 -3.16 -12.38
N ASP A 50 9.36 -4.16 -11.57
CA ASP A 50 9.14 -4.10 -10.11
C ASP A 50 9.99 -3.00 -9.47
N ALA A 51 11.24 -2.81 -9.91
CA ALA A 51 12.09 -1.72 -9.44
C ALA A 51 11.58 -0.32 -9.87
N ILE A 52 11.02 -0.19 -11.07
CA ILE A 52 10.37 1.05 -11.52
C ILE A 52 9.11 1.31 -10.68
N ASP A 53 8.26 0.30 -10.46
CA ASP A 53 7.01 0.42 -9.69
C ASP A 53 7.28 0.90 -8.26
N GLU A 54 8.28 0.32 -7.59
CA GLU A 54 8.72 0.74 -6.26
C GLU A 54 9.14 2.22 -6.24
N LYS A 55 9.94 2.66 -7.21
CA LYS A 55 10.39 4.05 -7.31
C LYS A 55 9.27 5.02 -7.67
N VAL A 56 8.33 4.61 -8.52
CA VAL A 56 7.12 5.39 -8.85
C VAL A 56 6.26 5.61 -7.60
N LEU A 57 6.02 4.56 -6.81
CA LEU A 57 5.29 4.66 -5.54
C LEU A 57 6.03 5.57 -4.55
N ALA A 58 7.34 5.37 -4.37
CA ALA A 58 8.18 6.20 -3.50
C ALA A 58 8.15 7.68 -3.91
N ASN A 59 8.25 7.97 -5.20
CA ASN A 59 8.20 9.33 -5.72
C ASN A 59 6.82 9.96 -5.48
N TYR A 60 5.74 9.21 -5.74
CA TYR A 60 4.38 9.69 -5.55
C TYR A 60 4.09 9.99 -4.07
N PHE A 61 4.30 9.04 -3.16
CA PHE A 61 4.01 9.23 -1.74
C PHE A 61 5.03 10.12 -1.02
N GLY A 62 6.30 10.07 -1.43
CA GLY A 62 7.36 10.90 -0.84
C GLY A 62 7.37 12.37 -1.30
N ARG A 63 6.79 12.70 -2.47
CA ARG A 63 6.86 14.04 -3.05
C ARG A 63 5.53 14.65 -3.46
N VAL A 64 4.63 13.85 -4.08
CA VAL A 64 3.38 14.34 -4.66
C VAL A 64 2.26 14.34 -3.65
N TRP A 65 2.03 13.21 -2.99
CA TRP A 65 1.02 13.02 -1.96
C TRP A 65 1.49 13.59 -0.62
N GLN A 66 1.56 14.93 -0.54
CA GLN A 66 2.14 15.64 0.58
C GLN A 66 1.23 16.79 1.01
N PRO A 67 1.15 17.16 2.32
CA PRO A 67 0.39 18.33 2.77
C PRO A 67 0.81 19.62 2.09
N LYS A 68 2.11 19.84 1.92
CA LYS A 68 2.67 21.04 1.25
C LYS A 68 2.21 21.21 -0.20
N THR A 69 1.88 20.12 -0.88
CA THR A 69 1.36 20.15 -2.26
C THR A 69 -0.16 20.30 -2.31
N LYS A 70 -0.83 20.27 -1.14
CA LYS A 70 -2.29 20.26 -1.00
C LYS A 70 -2.98 19.06 -1.66
N LYS A 71 -2.22 18.03 -2.04
CA LYS A 71 -2.73 16.77 -2.61
C LYS A 71 -3.01 15.72 -1.54
N TYR A 72 -2.38 15.83 -0.38
CA TYR A 72 -2.65 14.96 0.75
C TYR A 72 -4.04 15.23 1.32
N LYS A 73 -4.88 14.19 1.34
CA LYS A 73 -6.22 14.23 1.94
C LYS A 73 -6.38 13.01 2.83
N TYR A 74 -6.31 13.25 4.12
CA TYR A 74 -6.55 12.20 5.10
C TYR A 74 -8.05 12.04 5.37
N SER A 75 -8.53 10.80 5.39
CA SER A 75 -9.97 10.53 5.47
C SER A 75 -10.32 9.32 6.34
N GLY A 76 -9.44 8.96 7.26
CA GLY A 76 -9.63 7.80 8.15
C GLY A 76 -10.01 8.16 9.60
N LEU A 77 -10.24 9.46 9.90
CA LEU A 77 -10.44 9.91 11.29
C LEU A 77 -11.72 9.36 11.94
N ASP A 78 -12.70 8.95 11.15
CA ASP A 78 -14.00 8.48 11.65
C ASP A 78 -13.90 7.19 12.48
N ILE A 79 -12.77 6.45 12.38
CA ILE A 79 -12.57 5.23 13.17
C ILE A 79 -11.99 5.47 14.57
N ILE A 80 -11.58 6.70 14.91
CA ILE A 80 -10.89 7.00 16.18
C ILE A 80 -11.73 6.58 17.38
N ASP A 81 -13.00 6.98 17.40
CA ASP A 81 -13.90 6.65 18.50
C ASP A 81 -14.20 5.14 18.54
N GLU A 82 -14.35 4.50 17.37
CA GLU A 82 -14.61 3.07 17.26
C GLU A 82 -13.42 2.26 17.82
N VAL A 83 -12.19 2.63 17.47
CA VAL A 83 -10.98 1.96 17.96
C VAL A 83 -10.75 2.25 19.44
N ASN A 84 -10.89 3.50 19.89
CA ASN A 84 -10.68 3.84 21.30
C ASN A 84 -11.73 3.19 22.21
N ALA A 85 -12.96 2.97 21.76
CA ALA A 85 -14.01 2.26 22.50
C ALA A 85 -13.68 0.77 22.75
N LEU A 86 -12.74 0.20 22.03
CA LEU A 86 -12.23 -1.17 22.28
C LEU A 86 -11.21 -1.23 23.42
N GLU A 87 -10.73 -0.08 23.90
CA GLU A 87 -9.68 0.05 24.91
C GLU A 87 -8.43 -0.82 24.61
N PRO A 88 -7.88 -0.78 23.38
CA PRO A 88 -6.78 -1.67 23.00
C PRO A 88 -5.51 -1.34 23.77
N THR A 89 -4.73 -2.37 24.12
CA THR A 89 -3.43 -2.18 24.76
C THR A 89 -2.34 -1.87 23.72
N SER A 90 -2.57 -2.23 22.46
CA SER A 90 -1.66 -1.96 21.34
C SER A 90 -2.41 -1.80 20.02
N VAL A 91 -2.03 -0.80 19.25
CA VAL A 91 -2.61 -0.50 17.93
C VAL A 91 -1.49 -0.35 16.90
N LEU A 92 -1.63 -0.97 15.74
CA LEU A 92 -0.72 -0.85 14.61
C LEU A 92 -1.40 -0.11 13.46
N ASP A 93 -0.78 0.94 12.95
CA ASP A 93 -1.22 1.68 11.76
C ASP A 93 -0.28 1.38 10.59
N LEU A 94 -0.69 0.50 9.68
CA LEU A 94 0.05 0.08 8.49
C LEU A 94 -0.15 1.07 7.35
N GLY A 95 0.95 1.72 6.94
CA GLY A 95 0.93 2.81 5.98
C GLY A 95 0.32 4.07 6.59
N CYS A 96 0.84 4.45 7.75
CA CYS A 96 0.31 5.55 8.57
C CYS A 96 0.42 6.94 7.92
N GLY A 97 1.14 7.06 6.80
CA GLY A 97 1.39 8.33 6.15
C GLY A 97 1.97 9.34 7.14
N TYR A 98 1.26 10.44 7.36
CA TYR A 98 1.68 11.48 8.31
C TYR A 98 1.41 11.14 9.79
N ASN A 99 1.14 9.87 10.09
CA ASN A 99 0.89 9.35 11.44
C ASN A 99 -0.24 10.12 12.15
N GLU A 100 -1.35 10.34 11.43
CA GLU A 100 -2.46 11.20 11.86
C GLU A 100 -3.23 10.64 13.06
N PHE A 101 -3.14 9.34 13.33
CA PHE A 101 -3.74 8.71 14.52
C PHE A 101 -2.90 8.91 15.78
N LYS A 102 -1.61 9.27 15.65
CA LYS A 102 -0.72 9.49 16.80
C LYS A 102 -1.28 10.57 17.72
N GLY A 103 -1.45 10.25 18.99
CA GLY A 103 -2.05 11.15 19.99
C GLY A 103 -3.59 11.26 19.95
N LYS A 104 -4.27 10.58 19.00
CA LYS A 104 -5.73 10.49 18.91
C LYS A 104 -6.25 9.09 19.24
N ILE A 105 -5.48 8.08 18.86
CA ILE A 105 -5.69 6.69 19.27
C ILE A 105 -4.62 6.36 20.29
N ASN A 106 -5.02 5.70 21.38
CA ASN A 106 -4.10 5.26 22.41
C ASN A 106 -3.18 4.13 21.91
N ASN A 107 -1.91 4.16 22.33
CA ASN A 107 -0.94 3.09 22.09
C ASN A 107 -0.72 2.74 20.60
N VAL A 108 -0.84 3.74 19.70
CA VAL A 108 -0.64 3.53 18.26
C VAL A 108 0.83 3.55 17.90
N THR A 109 1.24 2.57 17.08
CA THR A 109 2.53 2.47 16.39
C THR A 109 2.29 2.62 14.89
N GLY A 110 2.87 3.64 14.28
CA GLY A 110 2.74 3.92 12.84
C GLY A 110 3.92 3.37 12.04
N VAL A 111 3.62 2.67 10.95
CA VAL A 111 4.60 2.14 9.99
C VAL A 111 4.35 2.74 8.62
N ASP A 112 5.35 3.36 8.01
CA ASP A 112 5.26 3.92 6.65
C ASP A 112 6.66 4.03 6.02
N PRO A 113 6.87 3.55 4.78
CA PRO A 113 8.19 3.58 4.14
C PRO A 113 8.60 4.97 3.62
N PHE A 114 7.64 5.90 3.49
CA PHE A 114 7.86 7.17 2.77
C PHE A 114 7.77 8.40 3.65
N ASN A 115 7.41 8.25 4.94
CA ASN A 115 7.16 9.38 5.83
C ASN A 115 8.02 9.31 7.09
N ASP A 116 8.77 10.37 7.35
CA ASP A 116 9.65 10.52 8.52
C ASP A 116 8.93 10.69 9.87
N ARG A 117 7.58 10.87 9.84
CA ARG A 117 6.76 10.91 11.06
C ARG A 117 6.29 9.53 11.52
N ALA A 118 6.52 8.50 10.73
CA ALA A 118 6.24 7.13 11.14
C ALA A 118 7.16 6.73 12.33
N ASP A 119 6.67 5.87 13.18
CA ASP A 119 7.50 5.30 14.26
C ASP A 119 8.53 4.33 13.67
N HIS A 120 8.20 3.67 12.55
CA HIS A 120 9.09 2.78 11.79
C HIS A 120 9.03 3.10 10.30
N ASN A 121 10.18 3.43 9.72
CA ASN A 121 10.33 3.72 8.29
C ASN A 121 10.68 2.45 7.52
N CYS A 122 9.69 1.62 7.27
CA CYS A 122 9.81 0.41 6.46
C CYS A 122 8.48 0.08 5.77
N SER A 123 8.52 -0.78 4.77
CA SER A 123 7.29 -1.28 4.14
C SER A 123 6.51 -2.22 5.07
N ILE A 124 5.23 -2.43 4.75
CA ILE A 124 4.38 -3.38 5.47
C ILE A 124 5.05 -4.76 5.56
N LEU A 125 5.59 -5.24 4.44
CA LEU A 125 6.22 -6.56 4.36
C LEU A 125 7.59 -6.68 5.05
N GLU A 126 8.22 -5.57 5.39
CA GLU A 126 9.51 -5.55 6.10
C GLU A 126 9.35 -5.40 7.61
N TYR A 127 8.21 -4.90 8.07
CA TYR A 127 7.97 -4.67 9.48
C TYR A 127 7.89 -6.00 10.26
N ARG A 128 8.75 -6.17 11.25
CA ARG A 128 8.89 -7.40 12.05
C ARG A 128 9.00 -7.04 13.53
N PRO A 129 7.87 -6.77 14.22
CA PRO A 129 7.86 -6.54 15.66
C PRO A 129 7.98 -7.87 16.44
N ASP A 130 8.41 -7.79 17.69
CA ASP A 130 8.49 -8.94 18.60
C ASP A 130 7.12 -9.36 19.17
N THR A 131 6.09 -8.51 19.04
CA THR A 131 4.76 -8.74 19.61
C THR A 131 3.67 -8.44 18.58
N GLN A 132 2.52 -9.08 18.77
CA GLN A 132 1.32 -8.82 17.97
C GLN A 132 0.50 -7.69 18.58
N TYR A 133 -0.42 -7.11 17.79
CA TYR A 133 -1.25 -5.98 18.15
C TYR A 133 -2.72 -6.37 18.34
N ASP A 134 -3.39 -5.77 19.32
CA ASP A 134 -4.82 -6.01 19.56
C ASP A 134 -5.69 -5.46 18.41
N VAL A 135 -5.24 -4.35 17.84
CA VAL A 135 -5.89 -3.72 16.69
C VAL A 135 -4.87 -3.36 15.62
N THR A 136 -5.19 -3.68 14.37
CA THR A 136 -4.44 -3.23 13.19
C THR A 136 -5.32 -2.33 12.33
N ILE A 137 -4.76 -1.22 11.87
CA ILE A 137 -5.44 -0.22 11.03
C ILE A 137 -4.71 -0.14 9.69
N CYS A 138 -5.45 -0.04 8.59
CA CYS A 138 -4.93 0.15 7.26
C CYS A 138 -5.90 1.01 6.44
N MET A 139 -5.74 2.34 6.51
CA MET A 139 -6.67 3.29 5.90
C MET A 139 -6.26 3.69 4.48
N GLY A 140 -5.95 2.71 3.63
CA GLY A 140 -5.69 2.93 2.22
C GLY A 140 -4.28 2.60 1.75
N SER A 141 -3.44 1.97 2.55
CA SER A 141 -2.08 1.58 2.18
C SER A 141 -2.02 0.24 1.41
N ILE A 142 -2.84 -0.75 1.76
CA ILE A 142 -2.95 -2.02 1.02
C ILE A 142 -3.91 -1.84 -0.16
N ASN A 143 -3.47 -1.12 -1.17
CA ASN A 143 -4.27 -0.74 -2.34
C ASN A 143 -3.50 -0.77 -3.66
N PHE A 144 -2.21 -1.12 -3.65
CA PHE A 144 -1.33 -0.88 -4.80
C PHE A 144 -0.67 -2.16 -5.27
N GLY A 145 -0.76 -2.41 -6.58
CA GLY A 145 -0.11 -3.52 -7.25
C GLY A 145 -1.02 -4.73 -7.51
N SER A 146 -0.39 -5.87 -7.78
CA SER A 146 -1.08 -7.10 -8.17
C SER A 146 -1.82 -7.76 -7.00
N ALA A 147 -2.76 -8.66 -7.33
CA ALA A 147 -3.46 -9.49 -6.34
C ALA A 147 -2.48 -10.25 -5.42
N ASP A 148 -1.41 -10.80 -5.97
CA ASP A 148 -0.39 -11.52 -5.18
C ASP A 148 0.30 -10.63 -4.14
N LYS A 149 0.56 -9.35 -4.48
CA LYS A 149 1.11 -8.39 -3.54
C LYS A 149 0.09 -8.10 -2.42
N ILE A 150 -1.15 -7.80 -2.80
CA ILE A 150 -2.25 -7.54 -1.84
C ILE A 150 -2.44 -8.74 -0.90
N ILE A 151 -2.45 -9.96 -1.43
CA ILE A 151 -2.58 -11.18 -0.63
C ILE A 151 -1.44 -11.30 0.39
N ARG A 152 -0.18 -11.06 -0.01
CA ARG A 152 0.96 -11.10 0.90
C ARG A 152 0.89 -10.02 1.98
N GLU A 153 0.51 -8.79 1.62
CA GLU A 153 0.36 -7.69 2.59
C GLU A 153 -0.78 -7.97 3.58
N MET A 154 -1.91 -8.55 3.11
CA MET A 154 -3.02 -8.97 3.96
C MET A 154 -2.63 -10.12 4.89
N ALA A 155 -1.95 -11.15 4.38
CA ALA A 155 -1.44 -12.25 5.19
C ALA A 155 -0.56 -11.73 6.33
N HIS A 156 0.35 -10.81 6.00
CA HIS A 156 1.24 -10.21 6.97
C HIS A 156 0.50 -9.33 7.99
N ALA A 157 -0.49 -8.55 7.57
CA ALA A 157 -1.33 -7.80 8.50
C ALA A 157 -2.07 -8.72 9.49
N VAL A 158 -2.54 -9.90 9.03
CA VAL A 158 -3.15 -10.92 9.90
C VAL A 158 -2.11 -11.50 10.88
N GLU A 159 -0.88 -11.79 10.44
CA GLU A 159 0.21 -12.27 11.31
C GLU A 159 0.55 -11.27 12.41
N LEU A 160 0.54 -9.98 12.10
CA LEU A 160 0.84 -8.88 13.02
C LEU A 160 -0.30 -8.62 14.03
N THR A 161 -1.51 -9.09 13.75
CA THR A 161 -2.68 -8.92 14.62
C THR A 161 -2.77 -10.10 15.59
N ALA A 162 -3.03 -9.86 16.87
CA ALA A 162 -3.20 -10.89 17.90
C ALA A 162 -4.42 -11.78 17.60
N PRO A 163 -4.46 -13.03 18.11
CA PRO A 163 -5.67 -13.84 18.11
C PRO A 163 -6.84 -13.06 18.73
N GLU A 164 -8.02 -13.14 18.13
CA GLU A 164 -9.23 -12.36 18.48
C GLU A 164 -9.11 -10.85 18.23
N GLY A 165 -7.95 -10.35 17.75
CA GLY A 165 -7.72 -8.96 17.39
C GLY A 165 -8.52 -8.51 16.16
N LEU A 166 -8.73 -7.20 16.06
CA LEU A 166 -9.51 -6.57 15.00
C LEU A 166 -8.62 -5.84 14.00
N MET A 167 -8.98 -5.91 12.73
CA MET A 167 -8.29 -5.24 11.65
C MET A 167 -9.27 -4.34 10.90
N PHE A 168 -8.96 -3.05 10.84
CA PHE A 168 -9.77 -2.01 10.21
C PHE A 168 -9.16 -1.59 8.88
N PHE A 169 -9.91 -1.72 7.81
CA PHE A 169 -9.44 -1.40 6.46
C PHE A 169 -10.34 -0.38 5.78
N ARG A 170 -9.72 0.46 4.97
CA ARG A 170 -10.39 1.31 4.01
C ARG A 170 -9.71 1.15 2.66
N ALA A 171 -10.40 0.55 1.72
CA ALA A 171 -9.84 0.10 0.45
C ALA A 171 -10.42 0.86 -0.75
N ASN A 172 -9.64 0.94 -1.83
CA ASN A 172 -10.05 1.59 -3.07
C ASN A 172 -10.72 0.56 -4.00
N PRO A 173 -11.97 0.76 -4.45
CA PRO A 173 -12.62 -0.13 -5.42
C PRO A 173 -12.12 0.10 -6.86
N GLY A 174 -10.83 0.32 -7.08
CA GLY A 174 -10.23 0.44 -8.41
C GLY A 174 -10.27 1.83 -9.05
N LYS A 175 -10.74 2.86 -8.35
CA LYS A 175 -10.69 4.24 -8.86
C LYS A 175 -9.29 4.79 -8.70
N GLN A 176 -8.72 5.27 -9.81
CA GLN A 176 -7.42 5.92 -9.81
C GLN A 176 -7.54 7.36 -9.29
N HIS A 177 -6.44 7.87 -8.72
CA HIS A 177 -6.27 9.30 -8.56
C HIS A 177 -6.15 9.93 -9.95
N GLU A 178 -6.86 11.03 -10.18
CA GLU A 178 -6.87 11.75 -11.48
C GLU A 178 -5.57 12.54 -11.71
N ALA A 179 -4.64 12.55 -10.75
CA ALA A 179 -3.37 13.25 -10.89
C ALA A 179 -2.50 12.58 -11.97
N PRO A 180 -1.94 13.35 -12.92
CA PRO A 180 -1.05 12.80 -13.95
C PRO A 180 0.12 12.00 -13.36
N GLU A 181 0.62 12.39 -12.21
CA GLU A 181 1.71 11.71 -11.49
C GLU A 181 1.32 10.31 -10.96
N ALA A 182 0.02 10.01 -10.90
CA ALA A 182 -0.49 8.69 -10.51
C ALA A 182 -0.75 7.76 -11.71
N GLN A 183 -0.45 8.19 -12.94
CA GLN A 183 -0.74 7.41 -14.16
C GLN A 183 -0.12 6.02 -14.18
N TRP A 184 1.06 5.87 -13.58
CA TRP A 184 1.81 4.62 -13.51
C TRP A 184 1.49 3.79 -12.27
N ILE A 185 0.68 4.31 -11.33
CA ILE A 185 0.28 3.56 -10.13
C ILE A 185 -0.80 2.56 -10.52
N ASP A 186 -0.60 1.30 -10.13
CA ASP A 186 -1.59 0.25 -10.29
C ASP A 186 -2.43 0.12 -9.01
N PHE A 187 -3.71 0.54 -9.09
CA PHE A 187 -4.65 0.46 -7.98
C PHE A 187 -5.39 -0.88 -8.03
N PHE A 188 -5.28 -1.64 -6.97
CA PHE A 188 -6.00 -2.89 -6.85
C PHE A 188 -7.52 -2.65 -6.77
N HIS A 189 -8.29 -3.45 -7.49
CA HIS A 189 -9.76 -3.38 -7.49
C HIS A 189 -10.34 -4.25 -6.37
N TRP A 190 -10.55 -3.65 -5.22
CA TRP A 190 -11.20 -4.32 -4.09
C TRP A 190 -12.68 -4.55 -4.35
N THR A 191 -13.16 -5.77 -4.05
CA THR A 191 -14.57 -6.16 -4.10
C THR A 191 -14.99 -6.84 -2.80
N PRO A 192 -16.28 -6.80 -2.42
CA PRO A 192 -16.77 -7.55 -1.26
C PRO A 192 -16.47 -9.05 -1.35
N GLU A 193 -16.56 -9.62 -2.55
CA GLU A 193 -16.26 -11.04 -2.78
C GLU A 193 -14.79 -11.35 -2.48
N PHE A 194 -13.85 -10.51 -2.94
CA PHE A 194 -12.44 -10.67 -2.66
C PHE A 194 -12.14 -10.58 -1.16
N ILE A 195 -12.79 -9.64 -0.45
CA ILE A 195 -12.65 -9.49 1.02
C ILE A 195 -13.12 -10.76 1.74
N ILE A 196 -14.27 -11.31 1.35
CA ILE A 196 -14.82 -12.55 1.95
C ILE A 196 -13.87 -13.73 1.71
N ASN A 197 -13.36 -13.87 0.49
CA ASN A 197 -12.45 -14.98 0.14
C ASN A 197 -11.15 -14.89 0.92
N ILE A 198 -10.54 -13.71 1.01
CA ILE A 198 -9.30 -13.49 1.75
C ILE A 198 -9.48 -13.70 3.26
N ALA A 199 -10.61 -13.24 3.82
CA ALA A 199 -10.93 -13.47 5.23
C ALA A 199 -11.02 -14.96 5.53
N LYS A 200 -11.66 -15.74 4.66
CA LYS A 200 -11.75 -17.21 4.79
C LYS A 200 -10.37 -17.87 4.68
N GLU A 201 -9.56 -17.45 3.72
CA GLU A 201 -8.20 -17.99 3.49
C GLU A 201 -7.30 -17.81 4.72
N PHE A 202 -7.36 -16.64 5.35
CA PHE A 202 -6.52 -16.31 6.52
C PHE A 202 -7.20 -16.54 7.87
N ASN A 203 -8.22 -17.41 7.93
CA ASN A 203 -8.92 -17.76 9.16
C ASN A 203 -9.45 -16.53 9.93
N CYS A 204 -10.02 -15.57 9.21
CA CYS A 204 -10.65 -14.39 9.77
C CYS A 204 -12.18 -14.44 9.65
N VAL A 205 -12.87 -13.66 10.51
CA VAL A 205 -14.31 -13.38 10.41
C VAL A 205 -14.48 -12.00 9.82
N VAL A 206 -15.36 -11.87 8.83
CA VAL A 206 -15.82 -10.58 8.36
C VAL A 206 -16.81 -10.01 9.37
N VAL A 207 -16.43 -8.96 10.08
CA VAL A 207 -17.31 -8.27 11.04
C VAL A 207 -18.26 -7.34 10.31
N THR A 208 -17.75 -6.57 9.36
CA THR A 208 -18.53 -5.67 8.51
C THR A 208 -17.87 -5.43 7.17
N ILE A 209 -18.68 -5.17 6.15
CA ILE A 209 -18.28 -4.56 4.89
C ILE A 209 -19.33 -3.52 4.55
N LYS A 210 -18.91 -2.27 4.34
CA LYS A 210 -19.82 -1.18 3.95
C LYS A 210 -19.19 -0.26 2.91
N GLN A 211 -20.05 0.36 2.12
CA GLN A 211 -19.62 1.47 1.27
C GLN A 211 -19.35 2.71 2.15
N ASP A 212 -18.20 3.31 1.97
CA ASP A 212 -17.79 4.56 2.62
C ASP A 212 -17.42 5.59 1.54
N ALA A 213 -18.38 6.40 1.16
CA ALA A 213 -18.31 7.29 0.01
C ALA A 213 -17.90 6.53 -1.27
N ASN A 214 -16.70 6.77 -1.80
CA ASN A 214 -16.13 6.06 -2.95
C ASN A 214 -15.14 4.96 -2.56
N ARG A 215 -15.15 4.50 -1.31
CA ARG A 215 -14.26 3.48 -0.74
C ARG A 215 -15.07 2.31 -0.22
N LEU A 216 -14.40 1.19 -0.01
CA LEU A 216 -14.91 0.09 0.81
C LEU A 216 -14.26 0.18 2.20
N TYR A 217 -15.09 0.23 3.21
CA TYR A 217 -14.67 0.05 4.59
C TYR A 217 -15.01 -1.36 5.03
N PHE A 218 -14.07 -2.07 5.65
CA PHE A 218 -14.35 -3.38 6.20
C PHE A 218 -13.52 -3.66 7.45
N VAL A 219 -14.07 -4.49 8.32
CA VAL A 219 -13.42 -4.94 9.55
C VAL A 219 -13.35 -6.45 9.54
N LEU A 220 -12.16 -6.97 9.78
CA LEU A 220 -11.92 -8.39 9.96
C LEU A 220 -11.53 -8.65 11.41
N LYS A 221 -11.93 -9.83 11.93
CA LYS A 221 -11.50 -10.34 13.22
C LYS A 221 -10.67 -11.60 12.99
N ARG A 222 -9.43 -11.62 13.49
CA ARG A 222 -8.61 -12.83 13.46
C ARG A 222 -9.20 -13.86 14.42
N ARG A 223 -9.34 -15.10 13.97
CA ARG A 223 -9.72 -16.23 14.87
C ARG A 223 -8.49 -16.72 15.65
N SER A 224 -8.78 -17.36 16.75
CA SER A 224 -7.80 -18.08 17.58
C SER A 224 -7.17 -19.25 16.84
#